data_d4599b1d9ad8cfabe63066587a5bc74b
#
_entry.id   d4599b1d9ad8cfabe63066587a5bc74b
#
_cell.length_a   1.000
_cell.length_b   1.000
_cell.length_c   1.000
_cell.angle_alpha   90.00
_cell.angle_beta   90.00
_cell.angle_gamma   90.00
#
_symmetry.space_group_name_H-M   'P 1'
#
loop_
_entity.id
_entity.type
_entity.pdbx_description
1 polymer ?
#
loop_
_entity_poly.entity_id
_entity_poly.type
_entity_poly.pdbx_seq_one_letter_code
_entity_poly.pdbx_strand_id
1 'polypeptide(L)'
;MTKSDLLFLLVLASIPIQLSKFFWPDFAFILGIPIDYRAIIIYLVDFVILGYLFFFIIENFLPKKISLRNLKKIYKEHKYFLTAVLLLNLYLVFNASFVSQSPGISYWLSLRFFILSLFGLFASMTFSKVNLSKSILFVIGFSVIWQSILIFLQFVFQRSLGLWFLGERSFDSSTIGIAHAQIFGRQLLRPYGTFPHPNVAAAYLVISLIIFKAINTSYQRLSKSKILTILISFAAIALTYSKAAYFATAFFALFLLKKAKIFILGIFLLFFLVWIFLRLLPESQFASIAERLVLLQAAINIALLNPLFGVGSGNFIAALAKFNLFSIGEIRLLQPVHNVFLLILAENGLLGLLLFLFLLLVILKKADSPVKIALFVVILVFATVDHFLWTLQQGRLLFWIAAAYILSSPD
;
A
#
# COMPACT_ATOMS: atom_id res chain seq x y z
N MET A 1 -26.24 -8.15 -9.85
CA MET A 1 -25.24 -7.35 -9.12
C MET A 1 -25.97 -6.64 -7.98
N THR A 2 -25.53 -6.83 -6.75
CA THR A 2 -26.13 -6.20 -5.56
C THR A 2 -25.58 -4.77 -5.38
N LYS A 3 -26.14 -3.99 -4.41
CA LYS A 3 -25.61 -2.64 -4.10
C LYS A 3 -24.19 -2.72 -3.55
N SER A 4 -23.90 -3.71 -2.70
CA SER A 4 -22.55 -3.93 -2.19
C SER A 4 -21.57 -4.31 -3.31
N ASP A 5 -21.98 -5.10 -4.30
CA ASP A 5 -21.14 -5.44 -5.45
C ASP A 5 -20.74 -4.17 -6.25
N LEU A 6 -21.72 -3.29 -6.51
CA LEU A 6 -21.47 -2.02 -7.20
C LEU A 6 -20.50 -1.13 -6.40
N LEU A 7 -20.73 -0.97 -5.10
CA LEU A 7 -19.87 -0.17 -4.24
C LEU A 7 -18.45 -0.76 -4.13
N PHE A 8 -18.30 -2.09 -4.13
CA PHE A 8 -16.99 -2.72 -4.21
C PHE A 8 -16.23 -2.33 -5.49
N LEU A 9 -16.90 -2.38 -6.65
CA LEU A 9 -16.32 -1.94 -7.91
C LEU A 9 -15.95 -0.45 -7.88
N LEU A 10 -16.78 0.39 -7.24
CA LEU A 10 -16.46 1.81 -7.04
C LEU A 10 -15.27 2.02 -6.12
N VAL A 11 -15.08 1.20 -5.05
CA VAL A 11 -13.87 1.25 -4.25
C VAL A 11 -12.64 0.96 -5.11
N LEU A 12 -12.67 -0.11 -5.92
CA LEU A 12 -11.54 -0.44 -6.81
C LEU A 12 -11.23 0.69 -7.80
N ALA A 13 -12.26 1.32 -8.37
CA ALA A 13 -12.11 2.47 -9.28
C ALA A 13 -11.56 3.71 -8.57
N SER A 14 -11.88 3.88 -7.28
CA SER A 14 -11.54 5.06 -6.49
C SER A 14 -10.15 5.00 -5.84
N ILE A 15 -9.46 3.86 -5.88
CA ILE A 15 -8.12 3.72 -5.27
C ILE A 15 -7.16 4.84 -5.73
N PRO A 16 -7.06 5.16 -7.04
CA PRO A 16 -6.17 6.20 -7.50
C PRO A 16 -6.70 7.62 -7.26
N ILE A 17 -7.93 7.79 -6.79
CA ILE A 17 -8.52 9.11 -6.52
C ILE A 17 -8.13 9.56 -5.12
N GLN A 18 -7.38 10.69 -5.03
CA GLN A 18 -6.88 11.23 -3.76
C GLN A 18 -7.68 12.43 -3.24
N LEU A 19 -8.87 12.66 -3.77
CA LEU A 19 -9.69 13.76 -3.29
C LEU A 19 -9.96 13.59 -1.80
N SER A 20 -9.52 14.57 -0.99
CA SER A 20 -9.50 14.47 0.46
C SER A 20 -9.62 15.83 1.15
N LYS A 21 -10.03 15.79 2.41
CA LYS A 21 -10.04 16.94 3.32
C LYS A 21 -9.09 16.68 4.48
N PHE A 22 -8.18 17.62 4.71
CA PHE A 22 -7.23 17.62 5.82
C PHE A 22 -7.80 18.40 6.99
N PHE A 23 -7.65 17.83 8.19
CA PHE A 23 -7.91 18.48 9.46
C PHE A 23 -6.61 18.46 10.26
N TRP A 24 -6.28 19.60 10.86
CA TRP A 24 -5.00 19.85 11.50
C TRP A 24 -5.18 20.08 13.02
N PRO A 25 -5.45 19.04 13.83
CA PRO A 25 -5.43 19.16 15.27
C PRO A 25 -4.01 19.42 15.78
N ASP A 26 -3.86 19.89 17.02
CA ASP A 26 -2.58 20.28 17.62
C ASP A 26 -1.50 19.19 17.52
N PHE A 27 -1.89 17.94 17.68
CA PHE A 27 -0.95 16.81 17.53
C PHE A 27 -0.42 16.61 16.11
N ALA A 28 -1.01 17.25 15.10
CA ALA A 28 -0.52 17.19 13.73
C ALA A 28 0.70 18.08 13.50
N PHE A 29 1.01 18.97 14.43
CA PHE A 29 2.15 19.88 14.33
C PHE A 29 3.35 19.33 15.09
N ILE A 30 4.54 19.44 14.49
CA ILE A 30 5.84 19.17 15.12
C ILE A 30 6.69 20.42 14.95
N LEU A 31 7.14 21.01 16.05
CA LEU A 31 7.91 22.27 16.05
C LEU A 31 7.21 23.39 15.25
N GLY A 32 5.88 23.46 15.29
CA GLY A 32 5.08 24.41 14.51
C GLY A 32 4.87 24.07 13.05
N ILE A 33 5.43 22.95 12.56
CA ILE A 33 5.32 22.51 11.16
C ILE A 33 4.18 21.49 11.04
N PRO A 34 3.22 21.68 10.12
CA PRO A 34 2.16 20.71 9.90
C PRO A 34 2.73 19.45 9.22
N ILE A 35 2.46 18.28 9.78
CA ILE A 35 2.94 16.98 9.30
C ILE A 35 1.78 16.18 8.74
N ASP A 36 1.76 15.97 7.42
CA ASP A 36 0.71 15.25 6.69
C ASP A 36 0.42 13.86 7.30
N TYR A 37 1.47 13.14 7.72
CA TYR A 37 1.34 11.80 8.32
C TYR A 37 0.62 11.81 9.68
N ARG A 38 0.46 12.97 10.30
CA ARG A 38 -0.21 13.16 11.60
C ARG A 38 -1.56 13.87 11.47
N ALA A 39 -1.91 14.36 10.28
CA ALA A 39 -3.21 14.98 10.04
C ALA A 39 -4.34 13.94 10.07
N ILE A 40 -5.53 14.38 10.46
CA ILE A 40 -6.75 13.62 10.24
C ILE A 40 -7.19 13.90 8.81
N ILE A 41 -7.12 12.86 7.96
CA ILE A 41 -7.44 13.00 6.53
C ILE A 41 -8.64 12.11 6.21
N ILE A 42 -9.69 12.71 5.65
CA ILE A 42 -10.87 12.00 5.16
C ILE A 42 -10.85 12.03 3.64
N TYR A 43 -10.84 10.87 3.02
CA TYR A 43 -10.82 10.70 1.58
C TYR A 43 -12.22 10.40 1.02
N LEU A 44 -12.47 10.77 -0.22
CA LEU A 44 -13.71 10.40 -0.92
C LEU A 44 -13.96 8.88 -0.88
N VAL A 45 -12.92 8.10 -1.06
CA VAL A 45 -13.00 6.62 -1.02
C VAL A 45 -13.46 6.09 0.34
N ASP A 46 -13.28 6.82 1.44
CA ASP A 46 -13.73 6.39 2.76
C ASP A 46 -15.26 6.30 2.82
N PHE A 47 -15.97 7.25 2.21
CA PHE A 47 -17.43 7.22 2.12
C PHE A 47 -17.91 6.03 1.28
N VAL A 48 -17.20 5.71 0.19
CA VAL A 48 -17.53 4.55 -0.65
C VAL A 48 -17.31 3.25 0.12
N ILE A 49 -16.21 3.15 0.91
CA ILE A 49 -15.93 1.99 1.77
C ILE A 49 -17.00 1.84 2.84
N LEU A 50 -17.36 2.91 3.54
CA LEU A 50 -18.41 2.85 4.56
C LEU A 50 -19.75 2.45 3.96
N GLY A 51 -20.11 2.99 2.79
CA GLY A 51 -21.27 2.57 2.03
C GLY A 51 -21.22 1.09 1.64
N TYR A 52 -20.05 0.61 1.17
CA TYR A 52 -19.83 -0.81 0.88
C TYR A 52 -20.06 -1.69 2.12
N LEU A 53 -19.44 -1.36 3.24
CA LEU A 53 -19.57 -2.10 4.49
C LEU A 53 -21.05 -2.13 4.96
N PHE A 54 -21.73 -0.98 4.91
CA PHE A 54 -23.13 -0.86 5.28
C PHE A 54 -24.03 -1.76 4.43
N PHE A 55 -23.98 -1.65 3.11
CA PHE A 55 -24.81 -2.47 2.23
C PHE A 55 -24.40 -3.93 2.26
N PHE A 56 -23.11 -4.25 2.42
CA PHE A 56 -22.67 -5.64 2.56
C PHE A 56 -23.28 -6.29 3.83
N ILE A 57 -23.30 -5.56 4.95
CA ILE A 57 -23.91 -6.02 6.20
C ILE A 57 -25.42 -6.21 6.02
N ILE A 58 -26.12 -5.23 5.43
CA ILE A 58 -27.57 -5.33 5.18
C ILE A 58 -27.89 -6.52 4.29
N GLU A 59 -27.17 -6.69 3.19
CA GLU A 59 -27.48 -7.73 2.18
C GLU A 59 -27.14 -9.14 2.66
N ASN A 60 -26.11 -9.29 3.50
CA ASN A 60 -25.61 -10.60 3.90
C ASN A 60 -25.90 -10.96 5.37
N PHE A 61 -26.12 -9.97 6.27
CA PHE A 61 -26.28 -10.22 7.70
C PHE A 61 -27.61 -9.73 8.32
N LEU A 62 -28.38 -8.85 7.66
CA LEU A 62 -29.74 -8.47 8.05
C LEU A 62 -30.72 -9.12 7.06
N PRO A 63 -31.80 -9.49 7.28
CA PRO A 63 -32.72 -10.41 7.94
C PRO A 63 -33.10 -11.70 7.17
N LYS A 64 -33.85 -12.61 7.82
CA LYS A 64 -34.57 -13.82 7.29
C LYS A 64 -33.76 -14.92 6.58
N LYS A 65 -32.50 -14.68 6.10
CA LYS A 65 -31.72 -15.67 5.36
C LYS A 65 -30.42 -16.11 6.04
N ILE A 66 -30.02 -15.52 7.18
CA ILE A 66 -28.85 -16.01 7.88
C ILE A 66 -29.26 -17.20 8.73
N SER A 67 -28.97 -18.38 8.20
CA SER A 67 -28.89 -19.53 9.07
C SER A 67 -27.62 -19.38 9.90
N LEU A 68 -27.69 -19.70 11.19
CA LEU A 68 -26.52 -19.86 12.07
C LEU A 68 -25.43 -20.70 11.41
N ARG A 69 -25.80 -21.55 10.47
CA ARG A 69 -24.93 -22.36 9.64
C ARG A 69 -24.00 -21.51 8.75
N ASN A 70 -24.51 -20.45 8.12
CA ASN A 70 -23.70 -19.57 7.26
C ASN A 70 -22.70 -18.75 8.08
N LEU A 71 -23.10 -18.22 9.23
CA LEU A 71 -22.17 -17.53 10.14
C LEU A 71 -21.08 -18.48 10.66
N LYS A 72 -21.45 -19.71 11.04
CA LYS A 72 -20.49 -20.73 11.44
C LYS A 72 -19.51 -21.10 10.31
N LYS A 73 -19.98 -21.15 9.06
CA LYS A 73 -19.13 -21.40 7.88
C LYS A 73 -18.10 -20.27 7.72
N ILE A 74 -18.56 -19.00 7.66
CA ILE A 74 -17.68 -17.82 7.55
C ILE A 74 -16.65 -17.79 8.69
N TYR A 75 -17.10 -18.01 9.93
CA TYR A 75 -16.19 -18.07 11.07
C TYR A 75 -15.16 -19.19 10.91
N LYS A 76 -15.57 -20.40 10.54
CA LYS A 76 -14.66 -21.53 10.34
C LYS A 76 -13.60 -21.26 9.25
N GLU A 77 -14.00 -20.61 8.17
CA GLU A 77 -13.11 -20.28 7.06
C GLU A 77 -12.11 -19.16 7.39
N HIS A 78 -12.55 -18.15 8.19
CA HIS A 78 -11.77 -16.95 8.47
C HIS A 78 -11.33 -16.81 9.95
N LYS A 79 -11.53 -17.83 10.80
CA LYS A 79 -11.31 -17.72 12.27
C LYS A 79 -9.93 -17.15 12.65
N TYR A 80 -8.85 -17.65 12.04
CA TYR A 80 -7.50 -17.19 12.34
C TYR A 80 -7.28 -15.76 11.89
N PHE A 81 -7.84 -15.37 10.72
CA PHE A 81 -7.79 -14.00 10.25
C PHE A 81 -8.58 -13.07 11.18
N LEU A 82 -9.80 -13.44 11.55
CA LEU A 82 -10.60 -12.69 12.51
C LEU A 82 -9.89 -12.55 13.86
N THR A 83 -9.27 -13.63 14.35
CA THR A 83 -8.48 -13.57 15.59
C THR A 83 -7.29 -12.63 15.47
N ALA A 84 -6.51 -12.72 14.38
CA ALA A 84 -5.34 -11.85 14.17
C ALA A 84 -5.76 -10.37 14.08
N VAL A 85 -6.79 -10.07 13.31
CA VAL A 85 -7.35 -8.71 13.17
C VAL A 85 -7.89 -8.20 14.51
N LEU A 86 -8.65 -9.00 15.24
CA LEU A 86 -9.20 -8.62 16.54
C LEU A 86 -8.09 -8.31 17.55
N LEU A 87 -7.12 -9.21 17.71
CA LEU A 87 -6.01 -9.03 18.63
C LEU A 87 -5.19 -7.78 18.29
N LEU A 88 -4.89 -7.57 17.01
CA LEU A 88 -4.13 -6.39 16.61
C LEU A 88 -4.94 -5.10 16.83
N ASN A 89 -6.25 -5.07 16.52
CA ASN A 89 -7.09 -3.90 16.80
C ASN A 89 -7.19 -3.60 18.29
N LEU A 90 -7.43 -4.60 19.13
CA LEU A 90 -7.46 -4.43 20.59
C LEU A 90 -6.14 -3.91 21.13
N TYR A 91 -5.03 -4.43 20.60
CA TYR A 91 -3.70 -3.96 20.96
C TYR A 91 -3.47 -2.50 20.53
N LEU A 92 -3.86 -2.11 19.30
CA LEU A 92 -3.72 -0.73 18.82
C LEU A 92 -4.53 0.25 19.68
N VAL A 93 -5.73 -0.12 20.11
CA VAL A 93 -6.53 0.69 21.05
C VAL A 93 -5.87 0.75 22.43
N PHE A 94 -5.37 -0.37 22.96
CA PHE A 94 -4.61 -0.40 24.20
C PHE A 94 -3.38 0.53 24.11
N ASN A 95 -2.61 0.42 23.05
CA ASN A 95 -1.42 1.22 22.80
C ASN A 95 -1.77 2.72 22.70
N ALA A 96 -2.88 3.09 22.04
CA ALA A 96 -3.38 4.44 21.96
C ALA A 96 -3.78 5.01 23.35
N SER A 97 -4.37 4.15 24.23
CA SER A 97 -4.89 4.58 25.53
C SER A 97 -3.81 4.72 26.61
N PHE A 98 -2.80 3.82 26.61
CA PHE A 98 -1.89 3.67 27.75
C PHE A 98 -0.43 3.95 27.42
N VAL A 99 -0.05 3.98 26.14
CA VAL A 99 1.35 4.09 25.72
C VAL A 99 1.59 5.36 24.90
N SER A 100 0.65 5.74 24.06
CA SER A 100 0.84 6.78 23.07
C SER A 100 1.18 8.15 23.66
N GLN A 101 2.23 8.79 23.13
CA GLN A 101 2.61 10.16 23.46
C GLN A 101 1.60 11.21 22.93
N SER A 102 0.85 10.87 21.86
CA SER A 102 -0.23 11.67 21.30
C SER A 102 -1.43 10.76 21.01
N PRO A 103 -2.31 10.49 22.00
CA PRO A 103 -3.39 9.51 21.85
C PRO A 103 -4.33 9.79 20.65
N GLY A 104 -4.57 11.06 20.31
CA GLY A 104 -5.48 11.45 19.24
C GLY A 104 -5.12 10.85 17.89
N ILE A 105 -3.84 10.93 17.47
CA ILE A 105 -3.39 10.31 16.21
C ILE A 105 -3.47 8.78 16.31
N SER A 106 -3.11 8.19 17.46
CA SER A 106 -3.12 6.72 17.61
C SER A 106 -4.53 6.16 17.56
N TYR A 107 -5.52 6.82 18.15
CA TYR A 107 -6.94 6.44 18.00
C TYR A 107 -7.42 6.57 16.56
N TRP A 108 -7.05 7.66 15.87
CA TRP A 108 -7.39 7.83 14.46
C TRP A 108 -6.85 6.69 13.60
N LEU A 109 -5.59 6.32 13.78
CA LEU A 109 -4.96 5.22 13.03
C LEU A 109 -5.56 3.86 13.40
N SER A 110 -5.89 3.62 14.67
CA SER A 110 -6.59 2.41 15.12
C SER A 110 -7.98 2.29 14.47
N LEU A 111 -8.75 3.36 14.43
CA LEU A 111 -10.06 3.39 13.75
C LEU A 111 -9.90 3.10 12.25
N ARG A 112 -8.92 3.71 11.60
CA ARG A 112 -8.60 3.47 10.18
C ARG A 112 -8.26 2.00 9.93
N PHE A 113 -7.39 1.42 10.78
CA PHE A 113 -7.02 0.03 10.67
C PHE A 113 -8.23 -0.90 10.83
N PHE A 114 -9.11 -0.61 11.80
CA PHE A 114 -10.34 -1.36 12.04
C PHE A 114 -11.28 -1.33 10.82
N ILE A 115 -11.60 -0.15 10.29
CA ILE A 115 -12.47 0.01 9.10
C ILE A 115 -11.89 -0.75 7.89
N LEU A 116 -10.60 -0.59 7.63
CA LEU A 116 -9.95 -1.23 6.49
C LEU A 116 -9.78 -2.74 6.67
N SER A 117 -9.63 -3.24 7.90
CA SER A 117 -9.62 -4.69 8.17
C SER A 117 -10.98 -5.35 7.94
N LEU A 118 -12.06 -4.68 8.31
CA LEU A 118 -13.43 -5.12 7.97
C LEU A 118 -13.67 -5.07 6.45
N PHE A 119 -13.19 -4.00 5.79
CA PHE A 119 -13.23 -3.93 4.34
C PHE A 119 -12.48 -5.09 3.70
N GLY A 120 -11.26 -5.41 4.14
CA GLY A 120 -10.47 -6.54 3.64
C GLY A 120 -11.19 -7.89 3.79
N LEU A 121 -11.82 -8.12 4.95
CA LEU A 121 -12.62 -9.32 5.19
C LEU A 121 -13.79 -9.44 4.20
N PHE A 122 -14.63 -8.41 4.08
CA PHE A 122 -15.81 -8.48 3.22
C PHE A 122 -15.44 -8.45 1.73
N ALA A 123 -14.37 -7.73 1.37
CA ALA A 123 -13.81 -7.75 0.03
C ALA A 123 -13.34 -9.15 -0.38
N SER A 124 -12.79 -9.97 0.55
CA SER A 124 -12.41 -11.36 0.25
C SER A 124 -13.60 -12.21 -0.18
N MET A 125 -14.73 -12.02 0.48
CA MET A 125 -15.99 -12.69 0.12
C MET A 125 -16.55 -12.19 -1.24
N THR A 126 -16.33 -10.91 -1.55
CA THR A 126 -16.77 -10.34 -2.83
C THR A 126 -15.87 -10.79 -3.98
N PHE A 127 -14.56 -10.90 -3.77
CA PHE A 127 -13.63 -11.48 -4.74
C PHE A 127 -13.94 -12.96 -5.07
N SER A 128 -14.51 -13.70 -4.14
CA SER A 128 -14.92 -15.11 -4.35
C SER A 128 -16.13 -15.25 -5.30
N LYS A 129 -16.85 -14.16 -5.61
CA LYS A 129 -18.01 -14.20 -6.50
C LYS A 129 -17.58 -14.29 -7.97
N VAL A 130 -17.67 -15.45 -8.58
CA VAL A 130 -17.29 -15.70 -9.99
C VAL A 130 -18.01 -14.78 -10.99
N ASN A 131 -19.28 -14.45 -10.72
CA ASN A 131 -20.07 -13.57 -11.59
C ASN A 131 -19.57 -12.11 -11.64
N LEU A 132 -18.75 -11.69 -10.67
CA LEU A 132 -18.15 -10.34 -10.65
C LEU A 132 -16.78 -10.28 -11.34
N SER A 133 -16.14 -11.39 -11.63
CA SER A 133 -14.77 -11.45 -12.17
C SER A 133 -14.58 -10.60 -13.42
N LYS A 134 -15.55 -10.60 -14.34
CA LYS A 134 -15.49 -9.77 -15.56
C LYS A 134 -15.54 -8.26 -15.24
N SER A 135 -16.43 -7.87 -14.33
CA SER A 135 -16.58 -6.48 -13.91
C SER A 135 -15.34 -5.98 -13.15
N ILE A 136 -14.78 -6.82 -12.26
CA ILE A 136 -13.53 -6.52 -11.55
C ILE A 136 -12.38 -6.36 -12.55
N LEU A 137 -12.23 -7.27 -13.53
CA LEU A 137 -11.22 -7.15 -14.58
C LEU A 137 -11.37 -5.87 -15.39
N PHE A 138 -12.60 -5.50 -15.74
CA PHE A 138 -12.87 -4.27 -16.48
C PHE A 138 -12.43 -3.04 -15.67
N VAL A 139 -12.86 -2.95 -14.42
CA VAL A 139 -12.57 -1.81 -13.53
C VAL A 139 -11.06 -1.68 -13.29
N ILE A 140 -10.37 -2.78 -12.94
CA ILE A 140 -8.92 -2.77 -12.72
C ILE A 140 -8.20 -2.39 -14.02
N GLY A 141 -8.58 -3.02 -15.15
CA GLY A 141 -7.96 -2.75 -16.44
C GLY A 141 -8.11 -1.30 -16.88
N PHE A 142 -9.31 -0.73 -16.78
CA PHE A 142 -9.59 0.67 -17.05
C PHE A 142 -8.78 1.59 -16.14
N SER A 143 -8.78 1.31 -14.84
CA SER A 143 -8.08 2.12 -13.84
C SER A 143 -6.56 2.13 -14.06
N VAL A 144 -5.98 0.99 -14.41
CA VAL A 144 -4.57 0.85 -14.74
C VAL A 144 -4.21 1.60 -16.03
N ILE A 145 -5.06 1.52 -17.06
CA ILE A 145 -4.80 2.20 -18.35
C ILE A 145 -4.77 3.71 -18.17
N TRP A 146 -5.81 4.30 -17.56
CA TRP A 146 -5.85 5.75 -17.43
C TRP A 146 -4.74 6.31 -16.53
N GLN A 147 -4.35 5.59 -15.48
CA GLN A 147 -3.18 5.95 -14.67
C GLN A 147 -1.88 5.85 -15.45
N SER A 148 -1.73 4.82 -16.28
CA SER A 148 -0.56 4.67 -17.14
C SER A 148 -0.45 5.80 -18.17
N ILE A 149 -1.56 6.22 -18.76
CA ILE A 149 -1.61 7.36 -19.69
C ILE A 149 -1.24 8.65 -18.94
N LEU A 150 -1.79 8.87 -17.74
CA LEU A 150 -1.48 10.05 -16.93
C LEU A 150 0.01 10.11 -16.56
N ILE A 151 0.59 8.99 -16.14
CA ILE A 151 2.02 8.86 -15.85
C ILE A 151 2.86 9.20 -17.08
N PHE A 152 2.49 8.69 -18.25
CA PHE A 152 3.18 8.99 -19.50
C PHE A 152 3.11 10.50 -19.83
N LEU A 153 1.93 11.12 -19.75
CA LEU A 153 1.75 12.54 -20.04
C LEU A 153 2.49 13.44 -19.04
N GLN A 154 2.46 13.11 -17.72
CA GLN A 154 3.24 13.84 -16.71
C GLN A 154 4.75 13.75 -16.99
N PHE A 155 5.24 12.59 -17.45
CA PHE A 155 6.64 12.43 -17.82
C PHE A 155 7.00 13.27 -19.05
N VAL A 156 6.16 13.30 -20.08
CA VAL A 156 6.40 14.08 -21.32
C VAL A 156 6.36 15.58 -21.03
N PHE A 157 5.34 16.05 -20.30
CA PHE A 157 5.15 17.47 -20.02
C PHE A 157 5.96 17.97 -18.81
N GLN A 158 6.61 17.08 -18.04
CA GLN A 158 7.39 17.39 -16.84
C GLN A 158 6.62 18.22 -15.79
N ARG A 159 5.30 18.01 -15.70
CA ARG A 159 4.39 18.67 -14.76
C ARG A 159 3.10 17.87 -14.56
N SER A 160 2.31 18.26 -13.54
CA SER A 160 0.92 17.82 -13.37
C SER A 160 0.04 18.33 -14.52
N LEU A 161 -1.06 17.62 -14.80
CA LEU A 161 -2.01 17.96 -15.87
C LEU A 161 -3.22 18.77 -15.38
N GLY A 162 -3.29 19.08 -14.09
CA GLY A 162 -4.36 19.87 -13.49
C GLY A 162 -5.64 19.06 -13.16
N LEU A 163 -5.53 17.74 -12.99
CA LEU A 163 -6.66 16.87 -12.62
C LEU A 163 -6.95 16.92 -11.10
N TRP A 164 -7.00 18.13 -10.53
CA TRP A 164 -7.22 18.38 -9.11
C TRP A 164 -8.50 17.72 -8.57
N PHE A 165 -9.53 17.63 -9.38
CA PHE A 165 -10.81 16.99 -9.04
C PHE A 165 -10.70 15.45 -8.90
N LEU A 166 -9.59 14.85 -9.35
CA LEU A 166 -9.20 13.46 -9.07
C LEU A 166 -8.16 13.39 -7.95
N GLY A 167 -7.80 14.52 -7.35
CA GLY A 167 -6.79 14.61 -6.30
C GLY A 167 -5.36 14.65 -6.81
N GLU A 168 -5.13 14.95 -8.10
CA GLU A 168 -3.78 15.24 -8.61
C GLU A 168 -3.23 16.49 -7.92
N ARG A 169 -2.05 16.38 -7.34
CA ARG A 169 -1.33 17.53 -6.77
C ARG A 169 -0.83 18.41 -7.92
N SER A 170 -0.82 19.73 -7.70
CA SER A 170 -0.15 20.66 -8.62
C SER A 170 1.36 20.60 -8.36
N PHE A 171 2.14 20.33 -9.41
CA PHE A 171 3.60 20.32 -9.40
C PHE A 171 4.17 20.48 -10.80
N ASP A 172 5.40 20.93 -10.84
CA ASP A 172 6.27 20.93 -12.02
C ASP A 172 7.69 20.49 -11.62
N SER A 173 8.61 20.50 -12.58
CA SER A 173 10.00 20.10 -12.36
C SER A 173 10.77 21.04 -11.42
N SER A 174 10.29 22.24 -11.12
CA SER A 174 10.91 23.21 -10.19
C SER A 174 10.33 23.12 -8.78
N THR A 175 9.22 22.40 -8.58
CA THR A 175 8.55 22.30 -7.28
C THR A 175 9.43 21.60 -6.24
N ILE A 176 9.65 22.26 -5.11
CA ILE A 176 10.49 21.74 -4.01
C ILE A 176 9.88 20.43 -3.47
N GLY A 177 10.73 19.42 -3.24
CA GLY A 177 10.32 18.13 -2.68
C GLY A 177 9.69 17.17 -3.68
N ILE A 178 9.62 17.52 -4.97
CA ILE A 178 9.20 16.60 -6.02
C ILE A 178 10.32 15.60 -6.34
N ALA A 179 9.93 14.34 -6.53
CA ALA A 179 10.88 13.28 -6.86
C ALA A 179 11.42 13.44 -8.28
N HIS A 180 12.74 13.37 -8.41
CA HIS A 180 13.44 13.42 -9.69
C HIS A 180 14.20 12.12 -9.94
N ALA A 181 14.46 11.84 -11.22
CA ALA A 181 15.42 10.85 -11.69
C ALA A 181 16.50 11.55 -12.51
N GLN A 182 17.75 11.17 -12.30
CA GLN A 182 18.86 11.66 -13.14
C GLN A 182 19.03 10.72 -14.33
N ILE A 183 18.87 11.27 -15.54
CA ILE A 183 18.91 10.53 -16.80
C ILE A 183 19.83 11.29 -17.74
N PHE A 184 20.94 10.66 -18.18
CA PHE A 184 21.93 11.28 -19.05
C PHE A 184 22.37 12.68 -18.59
N GLY A 185 22.61 12.84 -17.28
CA GLY A 185 23.02 14.11 -16.67
C GLY A 185 21.90 15.15 -16.47
N ARG A 186 20.67 14.87 -16.91
CA ARG A 186 19.50 15.75 -16.70
C ARG A 186 18.65 15.27 -15.56
N GLN A 187 18.13 16.19 -14.75
CA GLN A 187 17.11 15.87 -13.74
C GLN A 187 15.75 15.91 -14.40
N LEU A 188 15.07 14.76 -14.46
CA LEU A 188 13.70 14.63 -14.97
C LEU A 188 12.77 14.31 -13.82
N LEU A 189 11.56 14.90 -13.88
CA LEU A 189 10.50 14.64 -12.95
C LEU A 189 10.06 13.17 -13.05
N ARG A 190 9.95 12.50 -11.91
CA ARG A 190 9.33 11.18 -11.80
C ARG A 190 7.82 11.35 -11.72
N PRO A 191 7.03 10.75 -12.65
CA PRO A 191 5.58 10.93 -12.67
C PRO A 191 4.90 10.25 -11.47
N TYR A 192 3.85 10.90 -10.99
CA TYR A 192 3.09 10.50 -9.79
C TYR A 192 1.77 9.80 -10.13
N GLY A 193 1.25 9.98 -11.38
CA GLY A 193 -0.17 9.75 -11.62
C GLY A 193 -1.00 10.67 -10.72
N THR A 194 -2.01 10.13 -10.09
CA THR A 194 -2.76 10.84 -9.03
C THR A 194 -2.29 10.44 -7.63
N PHE A 195 -1.19 9.71 -7.48
CA PHE A 195 -0.70 9.21 -6.19
C PHE A 195 0.20 10.23 -5.47
N PRO A 196 0.38 10.09 -4.12
CA PRO A 196 1.21 11.01 -3.35
C PRO A 196 2.70 10.89 -3.65
N HIS A 197 3.13 9.77 -4.24
CA HIS A 197 4.54 9.51 -4.56
C HIS A 197 4.66 8.53 -5.74
N PRO A 198 5.70 8.65 -6.62
CA PRO A 198 5.93 7.72 -7.73
C PRO A 198 6.03 6.25 -7.34
N ASN A 199 6.59 5.96 -6.16
CA ASN A 199 6.66 4.58 -5.65
C ASN A 199 5.27 3.99 -5.38
N VAL A 200 4.32 4.81 -4.90
CA VAL A 200 2.94 4.38 -4.65
C VAL A 200 2.19 4.12 -5.95
N ALA A 201 2.38 5.02 -6.95
CA ALA A 201 1.84 4.83 -8.29
C ALA A 201 2.34 3.52 -8.92
N ALA A 202 3.65 3.28 -8.82
CA ALA A 202 4.26 2.05 -9.32
C ALA A 202 3.75 0.80 -8.60
N ALA A 203 3.65 0.84 -7.26
CA ALA A 203 3.11 -0.27 -6.47
C ALA A 203 1.64 -0.57 -6.83
N TYR A 204 0.83 0.48 -7.04
CA TYR A 204 -0.53 0.34 -7.53
C TYR A 204 -0.59 -0.40 -8.86
N LEU A 205 0.23 -0.01 -9.84
CA LEU A 205 0.27 -0.67 -11.14
C LEU A 205 0.71 -2.13 -11.02
N VAL A 206 1.77 -2.44 -10.25
CA VAL A 206 2.28 -3.81 -10.07
C VAL A 206 1.23 -4.70 -9.41
N ILE A 207 0.68 -4.29 -8.26
CA ILE A 207 -0.31 -5.08 -7.51
C ILE A 207 -1.58 -5.29 -8.34
N SER A 208 -2.06 -4.24 -9.00
CA SER A 208 -3.24 -4.31 -9.88
C SER A 208 -3.02 -5.24 -11.06
N LEU A 209 -1.85 -5.23 -11.70
CA LEU A 209 -1.51 -6.15 -12.78
C LEU A 209 -1.43 -7.62 -12.33
N ILE A 210 -0.92 -7.88 -11.12
CA ILE A 210 -0.88 -9.23 -10.57
C ILE A 210 -2.31 -9.75 -10.36
N ILE A 211 -3.19 -8.95 -9.74
CA ILE A 211 -4.59 -9.31 -9.53
C ILE A 211 -5.32 -9.47 -10.87
N PHE A 212 -5.12 -8.53 -11.81
CA PHE A 212 -5.68 -8.60 -13.15
C PHE A 212 -5.28 -9.89 -13.89
N LYS A 213 -4.00 -10.27 -13.82
CA LYS A 213 -3.50 -11.52 -14.40
C LYS A 213 -4.11 -12.74 -13.70
N ALA A 214 -4.20 -12.72 -12.37
CA ALA A 214 -4.72 -13.83 -11.58
C ALA A 214 -6.18 -14.15 -11.88
N ILE A 215 -7.04 -13.15 -11.93
CA ILE A 215 -8.47 -13.33 -12.27
C ILE A 215 -8.61 -13.81 -13.72
N ASN A 216 -7.75 -13.37 -14.63
CA ASN A 216 -7.85 -13.72 -16.04
C ASN A 216 -7.43 -15.16 -16.35
N THR A 217 -6.52 -15.77 -15.57
CA THR A 217 -6.07 -17.16 -15.82
C THR A 217 -7.18 -18.18 -15.66
N SER A 218 -8.22 -17.86 -14.89
CA SER A 218 -9.39 -18.72 -14.71
C SER A 218 -10.32 -18.77 -15.94
N TYR A 219 -10.16 -17.84 -16.92
CA TYR A 219 -11.21 -17.62 -17.91
C TYR A 219 -10.84 -17.66 -19.40
N GLN A 220 -9.59 -17.56 -19.87
CA GLN A 220 -9.25 -17.72 -21.30
C GLN A 220 -7.85 -17.19 -21.71
N ARG A 221 -7.46 -17.44 -23.00
CA ARG A 221 -6.31 -16.79 -23.66
C ARG A 221 -6.38 -15.27 -23.54
N LEU A 222 -5.23 -14.63 -23.30
CA LEU A 222 -5.11 -13.18 -23.26
C LEU A 222 -5.59 -12.57 -24.60
N SER A 223 -6.65 -11.79 -24.56
CA SER A 223 -7.07 -11.00 -25.72
C SER A 223 -6.03 -9.91 -26.04
N LYS A 224 -6.02 -9.42 -27.29
CA LYS A 224 -5.12 -8.33 -27.73
C LYS A 224 -5.22 -7.11 -26.80
N SER A 225 -6.43 -6.74 -26.36
CA SER A 225 -6.64 -5.61 -25.43
C SER A 225 -5.98 -5.84 -24.08
N LYS A 226 -6.03 -7.04 -23.53
CA LYS A 226 -5.39 -7.37 -22.25
C LYS A 226 -3.86 -7.34 -22.36
N ILE A 227 -3.31 -7.83 -23.47
CA ILE A 227 -1.87 -7.72 -23.74
C ILE A 227 -1.47 -6.25 -23.81
N LEU A 228 -2.23 -5.42 -24.52
CA LEU A 228 -1.97 -3.99 -24.62
C LEU A 228 -2.01 -3.31 -23.24
N THR A 229 -2.99 -3.62 -22.39
CA THR A 229 -3.06 -3.13 -21.00
C THR A 229 -1.78 -3.44 -20.23
N ILE A 230 -1.30 -4.68 -20.33
CA ILE A 230 -0.07 -5.11 -19.65
C ILE A 230 1.14 -4.34 -20.17
N LEU A 231 1.29 -4.20 -21.48
CA LEU A 231 2.44 -3.50 -22.09
C LEU A 231 2.47 -2.01 -21.73
N ILE A 232 1.33 -1.32 -21.82
CA ILE A 232 1.21 0.10 -21.43
C ILE A 232 1.56 0.28 -19.95
N SER A 233 1.12 -0.63 -19.09
CA SER A 233 1.40 -0.56 -17.66
C SER A 233 2.88 -0.81 -17.34
N PHE A 234 3.54 -1.74 -18.03
CA PHE A 234 4.98 -1.94 -17.88
C PHE A 234 5.77 -0.70 -18.30
N ALA A 235 5.38 -0.05 -19.40
CA ALA A 235 5.98 1.21 -19.84
C ALA A 235 5.79 2.31 -18.77
N ALA A 236 4.59 2.43 -18.19
CA ALA A 236 4.30 3.39 -17.12
C ALA A 236 5.12 3.08 -15.86
N ILE A 237 5.21 1.80 -15.43
CA ILE A 237 6.05 1.42 -14.29
C ILE A 237 7.51 1.82 -14.54
N ALA A 238 8.04 1.61 -15.76
CA ALA A 238 9.39 2.02 -16.12
C ALA A 238 9.60 3.53 -15.95
N LEU A 239 8.64 4.35 -16.37
CA LEU A 239 8.72 5.80 -16.26
C LEU A 239 8.64 6.33 -14.82
N THR A 240 8.15 5.55 -13.84
CA THR A 240 8.14 5.97 -12.43
C THR A 240 9.52 5.98 -11.78
N TYR A 241 10.52 5.32 -12.38
CA TYR A 241 11.86 5.12 -11.80
C TYR A 241 11.83 4.54 -10.38
N SER A 242 10.84 3.71 -10.08
CA SER A 242 10.70 3.03 -8.80
C SER A 242 11.50 1.73 -8.76
N LYS A 243 12.65 1.74 -8.08
CA LYS A 243 13.52 0.57 -7.94
C LYS A 243 12.80 -0.62 -7.31
N ALA A 244 11.98 -0.35 -6.28
CA ALA A 244 11.17 -1.37 -5.62
C ALA A 244 10.16 -2.02 -6.59
N ALA A 245 9.52 -1.22 -7.45
CA ALA A 245 8.59 -1.72 -8.43
C ALA A 245 9.29 -2.53 -9.54
N TYR A 246 10.48 -2.13 -9.96
CA TYR A 246 11.28 -2.92 -10.92
C TYR A 246 11.61 -4.30 -10.35
N PHE A 247 12.09 -4.33 -9.09
CA PHE A 247 12.39 -5.58 -8.41
C PHE A 247 11.13 -6.46 -8.25
N ALA A 248 10.03 -5.89 -7.76
CA ALA A 248 8.77 -6.58 -7.59
C ALA A 248 8.21 -7.14 -8.91
N THR A 249 8.33 -6.36 -10.00
CA THR A 249 7.86 -6.75 -11.33
C THR A 249 8.72 -7.87 -11.91
N ALA A 250 10.05 -7.75 -11.79
CA ALA A 250 10.98 -8.78 -12.21
C ALA A 250 10.77 -10.08 -11.43
N PHE A 251 10.63 -10.00 -10.12
CA PHE A 251 10.30 -11.15 -9.26
C PHE A 251 9.00 -11.82 -9.71
N PHE A 252 7.94 -11.06 -9.95
CA PHE A 252 6.68 -11.60 -10.43
C PHE A 252 6.81 -12.28 -11.80
N ALA A 253 7.52 -11.65 -12.75
CA ALA A 253 7.79 -12.22 -14.07
C ALA A 253 8.56 -13.54 -13.96
N LEU A 254 9.61 -13.60 -13.14
CA LEU A 254 10.38 -14.82 -12.88
C LEU A 254 9.55 -15.92 -12.22
N PHE A 255 8.67 -15.53 -11.29
CA PHE A 255 7.80 -16.47 -10.60
C PHE A 255 6.78 -17.16 -11.53
N LEU A 256 6.40 -16.49 -12.63
CA LEU A 256 5.55 -17.07 -13.67
C LEU A 256 6.29 -18.11 -14.53
N LEU A 257 7.61 -18.16 -14.50
CA LEU A 257 8.42 -19.13 -15.22
C LEU A 257 8.41 -20.48 -14.49
N LYS A 258 7.69 -21.46 -15.03
CA LYS A 258 7.51 -22.80 -14.40
C LYS A 258 8.78 -23.64 -14.28
N LYS A 259 9.91 -23.21 -14.86
CA LYS A 259 11.19 -23.96 -14.87
C LYS A 259 12.11 -23.44 -13.77
N ALA A 260 12.33 -24.23 -12.72
CA ALA A 260 13.18 -23.88 -11.58
C ALA A 260 14.58 -23.36 -11.97
N LYS A 261 15.23 -23.94 -12.98
CA LYS A 261 16.55 -23.50 -13.48
C LYS A 261 16.50 -22.06 -14.03
N ILE A 262 15.45 -21.71 -14.78
CA ILE A 262 15.27 -20.34 -15.33
C ILE A 262 14.96 -19.37 -14.20
N PHE A 263 14.18 -19.78 -13.19
CA PHE A 263 13.89 -18.98 -12.00
C PHE A 263 15.18 -18.64 -11.22
N ILE A 264 16.04 -19.64 -10.96
CA ILE A 264 17.32 -19.44 -10.27
C ILE A 264 18.24 -18.52 -11.10
N LEU A 265 18.38 -18.78 -12.40
CA LEU A 265 19.18 -17.93 -13.31
C LEU A 265 18.65 -16.50 -13.34
N GLY A 266 17.31 -16.32 -13.33
CA GLY A 266 16.68 -15.02 -13.29
C GLY A 266 16.96 -14.27 -11.97
N ILE A 267 16.97 -14.97 -10.84
CA ILE A 267 17.38 -14.38 -9.55
C ILE A 267 18.84 -13.90 -9.61
N PHE A 268 19.76 -14.73 -10.12
CA PHE A 268 21.17 -14.34 -10.28
C PHE A 268 21.32 -13.15 -11.22
N LEU A 269 20.62 -13.15 -12.35
CA LEU A 269 20.62 -12.02 -13.29
C LEU A 269 20.06 -10.76 -12.63
N LEU A 270 19.00 -10.86 -11.83
CA LEU A 270 18.43 -9.75 -11.10
C LEU A 270 19.42 -9.18 -10.07
N PHE A 271 20.10 -10.03 -9.29
CA PHE A 271 21.14 -9.58 -8.35
C PHE A 271 22.30 -8.92 -9.09
N PHE A 272 22.73 -9.46 -10.23
CA PHE A 272 23.78 -8.89 -11.06
C PHE A 272 23.39 -7.53 -11.64
N LEU A 273 22.15 -7.40 -12.15
CA LEU A 273 21.63 -6.11 -12.64
C LEU A 273 21.49 -5.08 -11.51
N VAL A 274 21.04 -5.49 -10.32
CA VAL A 274 21.01 -4.63 -9.13
C VAL A 274 22.41 -4.20 -8.74
N TRP A 275 23.40 -5.10 -8.77
CA TRP A 275 24.79 -4.77 -8.48
C TRP A 275 25.39 -3.77 -9.48
N ILE A 276 25.20 -3.99 -10.80
CA ILE A 276 25.59 -3.03 -11.84
C ILE A 276 24.91 -1.68 -11.60
N PHE A 277 23.60 -1.72 -11.36
CA PHE A 277 22.82 -0.51 -11.13
C PHE A 277 23.32 0.30 -9.92
N LEU A 278 23.65 -0.37 -8.80
CA LEU A 278 24.23 0.29 -7.63
C LEU A 278 25.59 0.94 -7.93
N ARG A 279 26.39 0.35 -8.85
CA ARG A 279 27.66 0.91 -9.29
C ARG A 279 27.52 2.12 -10.21
N LEU A 280 26.38 2.24 -10.90
CA LEU A 280 26.08 3.33 -11.84
C LEU A 280 25.23 4.44 -11.18
N LEU A 281 25.01 4.39 -9.86
CA LEU A 281 24.20 5.40 -9.16
C LEU A 281 24.94 6.76 -9.17
N PRO A 282 24.23 7.83 -9.59
CA PRO A 282 24.79 9.18 -9.47
C PRO A 282 24.90 9.62 -8.00
N GLU A 283 25.82 10.52 -7.70
CA GLU A 283 26.07 11.04 -6.34
C GLU A 283 24.82 11.60 -5.65
N SER A 284 23.91 12.21 -6.40
CA SER A 284 22.63 12.70 -5.87
C SER A 284 21.77 11.61 -5.22
N GLN A 285 21.98 10.34 -5.55
CA GLN A 285 21.26 9.23 -4.94
C GLN A 285 21.88 8.77 -3.62
N PHE A 286 23.16 9.09 -3.36
CA PHE A 286 23.79 8.82 -2.07
C PHE A 286 23.15 9.65 -0.96
N ALA A 287 22.72 10.89 -1.23
CA ALA A 287 21.98 11.72 -0.28
C ALA A 287 20.66 11.05 0.16
N SER A 288 19.89 10.54 -0.78
CA SER A 288 18.62 9.82 -0.46
C SER A 288 18.86 8.51 0.30
N ILE A 289 19.98 7.82 0.06
CA ILE A 289 20.36 6.62 0.82
C ILE A 289 20.80 7.02 2.23
N ALA A 290 21.58 8.08 2.38
CA ALA A 290 22.03 8.60 3.67
C ALA A 290 20.82 9.01 4.55
N GLU A 291 19.84 9.73 4.00
CA GLU A 291 18.60 10.08 4.70
C GLU A 291 17.85 8.83 5.21
N ARG A 292 17.74 7.78 4.39
CA ARG A 292 17.12 6.52 4.79
C ARG A 292 17.89 5.81 5.91
N LEU A 293 19.23 5.84 5.87
CA LEU A 293 20.06 5.26 6.93
C LEU A 293 19.90 6.02 8.24
N VAL A 294 19.84 7.35 8.22
CA VAL A 294 19.55 8.18 9.40
C VAL A 294 18.18 7.82 10.01
N LEU A 295 17.13 7.73 9.19
CA LEU A 295 15.80 7.34 9.65
C LEU A 295 15.76 5.91 10.18
N LEU A 296 16.52 4.99 9.58
CA LEU A 296 16.64 3.60 10.02
C LEU A 296 17.32 3.53 11.40
N GLN A 297 18.43 4.23 11.58
CA GLN A 297 19.13 4.30 12.87
C GLN A 297 18.24 4.90 13.95
N ALA A 298 17.52 5.98 13.62
CA ALA A 298 16.56 6.59 14.54
C ALA A 298 15.42 5.63 14.93
N ALA A 299 14.89 4.86 13.98
CA ALA A 299 13.86 3.87 14.27
C ALA A 299 14.35 2.77 15.22
N ILE A 300 15.58 2.29 15.02
CA ILE A 300 16.22 1.31 15.90
C ILE A 300 16.38 1.91 17.30
N ASN A 301 16.90 3.13 17.42
CA ASN A 301 17.10 3.79 18.71
C ASN A 301 15.78 4.00 19.45
N ILE A 302 14.69 4.45 18.77
CA ILE A 302 13.35 4.59 19.35
C ILE A 302 12.84 3.24 19.84
N ALA A 303 13.01 2.17 19.06
CA ALA A 303 12.59 0.83 19.42
C ALA A 303 13.37 0.28 20.64
N LEU A 304 14.69 0.50 20.71
CA LEU A 304 15.51 0.07 21.84
C LEU A 304 15.15 0.80 23.15
N LEU A 305 14.72 2.07 23.06
CA LEU A 305 14.26 2.81 24.24
C LEU A 305 12.84 2.41 24.70
N ASN A 306 12.01 1.86 23.79
CA ASN A 306 10.63 1.48 24.04
C ASN A 306 10.30 0.08 23.49
N PRO A 307 11.01 -0.98 23.93
CA PRO A 307 11.08 -2.24 23.18
C PRO A 307 9.76 -3.01 23.14
N LEU A 308 8.95 -2.98 24.20
CA LEU A 308 7.74 -3.81 24.29
C LEU A 308 6.53 -3.17 23.61
N PHE A 309 6.31 -1.86 23.83
CA PHE A 309 5.08 -1.18 23.44
C PHE A 309 5.28 -0.06 22.40
N GLY A 310 6.53 0.38 22.16
CA GLY A 310 6.85 1.50 21.28
C GLY A 310 6.43 2.86 21.86
N VAL A 311 6.27 3.85 20.98
CA VAL A 311 5.91 5.24 21.36
C VAL A 311 4.45 5.61 21.05
N GLY A 312 3.67 4.67 20.56
CA GLY A 312 2.30 4.86 20.07
C GLY A 312 2.21 5.02 18.55
N SER A 313 1.17 4.47 17.96
CA SER A 313 0.93 4.56 16.51
C SER A 313 0.88 6.01 16.04
N GLY A 314 1.60 6.36 14.96
CA GLY A 314 1.69 7.72 14.42
C GLY A 314 2.58 8.67 15.20
N ASN A 315 3.34 8.18 16.19
CA ASN A 315 4.22 9.02 17.00
C ASN A 315 5.71 8.91 16.64
N PHE A 316 6.07 8.14 15.64
CA PHE A 316 7.45 8.04 15.18
C PHE A 316 8.09 9.39 14.91
N ILE A 317 7.43 10.27 14.12
CA ILE A 317 7.96 11.59 13.75
C ILE A 317 8.07 12.50 14.99
N ALA A 318 7.12 12.42 15.93
CA ALA A 318 7.19 13.18 17.17
C ALA A 318 8.34 12.71 18.07
N ALA A 319 8.58 11.39 18.15
CA ALA A 319 9.72 10.85 18.86
C ALA A 319 11.04 11.22 18.18
N LEU A 320 11.09 11.15 16.85
CA LEU A 320 12.23 11.52 16.04
C LEU A 320 12.67 12.99 16.30
N ALA A 321 11.72 13.91 16.40
CA ALA A 321 11.99 15.33 16.69
C ALA A 321 12.69 15.55 18.04
N LYS A 322 12.54 14.65 19.01
CA LYS A 322 13.18 14.75 20.34
C LYS A 322 14.65 14.34 20.34
N PHE A 323 15.13 13.64 19.30
CA PHE A 323 16.49 13.16 19.23
C PHE A 323 17.53 14.20 18.77
N ASN A 324 17.14 15.49 18.65
CA ASN A 324 18.03 16.58 18.18
C ASN A 324 18.82 16.24 16.89
N LEU A 325 18.35 15.25 16.11
CA LEU A 325 18.96 14.84 14.85
C LEU A 325 18.76 15.90 13.76
N PHE A 326 18.04 16.98 14.07
CA PHE A 326 17.67 18.02 13.13
C PHE A 326 18.36 19.33 13.50
N SER A 327 19.45 19.65 12.84
CA SER A 327 19.81 21.06 12.65
C SER A 327 18.67 21.74 11.87
N ILE A 328 18.44 23.03 12.14
CA ILE A 328 17.35 23.88 11.60
C ILE A 328 17.32 23.95 10.06
N GLY A 329 17.68 22.97 9.34
CA GLY A 329 17.66 22.89 7.86
C GLY A 329 17.15 21.58 7.30
N GLU A 330 16.89 20.56 8.13
CA GLU A 330 16.61 19.21 7.64
C GLU A 330 15.14 18.78 7.84
N ILE A 331 14.19 19.71 7.64
CA ILE A 331 12.74 19.47 7.72
C ILE A 331 12.29 18.25 6.90
N ARG A 332 12.96 17.97 5.79
CA ARG A 332 12.69 16.81 4.94
C ARG A 332 12.88 15.46 5.64
N LEU A 333 13.57 15.41 6.77
CA LEU A 333 13.70 14.19 7.58
C LEU A 333 12.50 13.96 8.51
N LEU A 334 11.53 14.89 8.61
CA LEU A 334 10.28 14.71 9.37
C LEU A 334 9.30 13.79 8.61
N GLN A 335 9.73 12.57 8.38
CA GLN A 335 8.99 11.54 7.67
C GLN A 335 9.17 10.18 8.34
N PRO A 336 8.27 9.21 8.09
CA PRO A 336 8.41 7.85 8.62
C PRO A 336 9.63 7.12 8.06
N VAL A 337 10.21 6.19 8.84
CA VAL A 337 11.24 5.29 8.33
C VAL A 337 10.72 4.46 7.15
N HIS A 338 11.51 4.33 6.10
CA HIS A 338 11.14 3.61 4.87
C HIS A 338 11.18 2.08 5.03
N ASN A 339 10.51 1.58 6.05
CA ASN A 339 10.34 0.17 6.34
C ASN A 339 9.16 -0.01 7.29
N VAL A 340 8.11 -0.72 6.85
CA VAL A 340 6.89 -0.92 7.65
C VAL A 340 7.20 -1.67 8.96
N PHE A 341 8.07 -2.68 8.93
CA PHE A 341 8.35 -3.51 10.11
C PHE A 341 9.07 -2.72 11.20
N LEU A 342 10.07 -1.91 10.80
CA LEU A 342 10.77 -1.03 11.74
C LEU A 342 9.88 0.10 12.24
N LEU A 343 9.01 0.63 11.38
CA LEU A 343 8.03 1.64 11.80
C LEU A 343 7.08 1.07 12.86
N ILE A 344 6.52 -0.12 12.62
CA ILE A 344 5.66 -0.79 13.59
C ILE A 344 6.42 -1.11 14.88
N LEU A 345 7.66 -1.57 14.78
CA LEU A 345 8.50 -1.83 15.95
C LEU A 345 8.75 -0.56 16.77
N ALA A 346 9.06 0.55 16.14
CA ALA A 346 9.27 1.83 16.83
C ALA A 346 7.98 2.39 17.44
N GLU A 347 6.86 2.30 16.73
CA GLU A 347 5.58 2.85 17.17
C GLU A 347 4.81 1.95 18.11
N ASN A 348 4.81 0.63 17.88
CA ASN A 348 3.96 -0.34 18.57
C ASN A 348 4.77 -1.41 19.32
N GLY A 349 6.09 -1.30 19.32
CA GLY A 349 6.99 -2.22 20.01
C GLY A 349 6.97 -3.64 19.45
N LEU A 350 7.65 -4.53 20.18
CA LEU A 350 7.74 -5.95 19.81
C LEU A 350 6.37 -6.63 19.78
N LEU A 351 5.48 -6.29 20.72
CA LEU A 351 4.14 -6.89 20.77
C LEU A 351 3.32 -6.53 19.53
N GLY A 352 3.32 -5.24 19.12
CA GLY A 352 2.64 -4.81 17.90
C GLY A 352 3.22 -5.46 16.65
N LEU A 353 4.54 -5.57 16.57
CA LEU A 353 5.21 -6.24 15.46
C LEU A 353 4.85 -7.74 15.40
N LEU A 354 4.86 -8.45 16.51
CA LEU A 354 4.50 -9.88 16.56
C LEU A 354 3.05 -10.11 16.13
N LEU A 355 2.12 -9.27 16.58
CA LEU A 355 0.71 -9.34 16.15
C LEU A 355 0.54 -9.05 14.65
N PHE A 356 1.29 -8.08 14.12
CA PHE A 356 1.29 -7.80 12.68
C PHE A 356 1.89 -8.96 11.88
N LEU A 357 3.01 -9.56 12.33
CA LEU A 357 3.59 -10.74 11.70
C LEU A 357 2.64 -11.94 11.77
N PHE A 358 1.90 -12.10 12.86
CA PHE A 358 0.86 -13.12 12.96
C PHE A 358 -0.24 -12.91 11.91
N LEU A 359 -0.70 -11.68 11.71
CA LEU A 359 -1.64 -11.34 10.62
C LEU A 359 -1.07 -11.72 9.24
N LEU A 360 0.18 -11.37 8.97
CA LEU A 360 0.85 -11.72 7.70
C LEU A 360 0.97 -13.22 7.50
N LEU A 361 1.32 -13.98 8.55
CA LEU A 361 1.38 -15.45 8.50
C LEU A 361 0.02 -16.07 8.20
N VAL A 362 -1.06 -15.53 8.77
CA VAL A 362 -2.42 -15.99 8.46
C VAL A 362 -2.80 -15.73 7.03
N ILE A 363 -2.45 -14.54 6.49
CA ILE A 363 -2.68 -14.21 5.07
C ILE A 363 -1.85 -15.16 4.18
N LEU A 364 -0.57 -15.39 4.50
CA LEU A 364 0.30 -16.31 3.74
C LEU A 364 -0.26 -17.73 3.69
N LYS A 365 -0.77 -18.26 4.82
CA LYS A 365 -1.37 -19.59 4.88
C LYS A 365 -2.60 -19.78 3.99
N LYS A 366 -3.21 -18.68 3.55
CA LYS A 366 -4.34 -18.66 2.61
C LYS A 366 -3.90 -18.48 1.15
N ALA A 367 -2.62 -18.24 0.89
CA ALA A 367 -2.09 -18.13 -0.46
C ALA A 367 -1.95 -19.54 -1.09
N ASP A 368 -3.04 -20.04 -1.66
CA ASP A 368 -3.23 -21.39 -2.21
C ASP A 368 -2.75 -21.55 -3.65
N SER A 369 -2.31 -20.48 -4.28
CA SER A 369 -1.83 -20.51 -5.67
C SER A 369 -0.50 -19.75 -5.83
N PRO A 370 0.30 -20.11 -6.84
CA PRO A 370 1.54 -19.40 -7.13
C PRO A 370 1.37 -17.89 -7.25
N VAL A 371 0.28 -17.43 -7.88
CA VAL A 371 0.04 -15.98 -8.06
C VAL A 371 -0.28 -15.28 -6.74
N LYS A 372 -1.03 -15.92 -5.84
CA LYS A 372 -1.29 -15.39 -4.50
C LYS A 372 -0.01 -15.32 -3.65
N ILE A 373 0.86 -16.33 -3.76
CA ILE A 373 2.18 -16.32 -3.10
C ILE A 373 3.03 -15.18 -3.66
N ALA A 374 3.07 -15.01 -4.99
CA ALA A 374 3.81 -13.92 -5.62
C ALA A 374 3.27 -12.55 -5.19
N LEU A 375 1.95 -12.38 -5.13
CA LEU A 375 1.32 -11.15 -4.64
C LEU A 375 1.72 -10.85 -3.19
N PHE A 376 1.70 -11.87 -2.33
CA PHE A 376 2.14 -11.74 -0.94
C PHE A 376 3.61 -11.30 -0.84
N VAL A 377 4.51 -11.93 -1.60
CA VAL A 377 5.93 -11.55 -1.62
C VAL A 377 6.12 -10.12 -2.13
N VAL A 378 5.38 -9.72 -3.17
CA VAL A 378 5.42 -8.33 -3.68
C VAL A 378 5.01 -7.32 -2.61
N ILE A 379 3.99 -7.62 -1.80
CA ILE A 379 3.61 -6.78 -0.65
C ILE A 379 4.76 -6.69 0.36
N LEU A 380 5.42 -7.82 0.69
CA LEU A 380 6.56 -7.83 1.60
C LEU A 380 7.73 -7.01 1.05
N VAL A 381 8.02 -7.10 -0.25
CA VAL A 381 9.06 -6.28 -0.90
C VAL A 381 8.76 -4.79 -0.70
N PHE A 382 7.54 -4.34 -0.99
CA PHE A 382 7.20 -2.93 -0.74
C PHE A 382 7.23 -2.56 0.74
N ALA A 383 6.78 -3.43 1.63
CA ALA A 383 6.81 -3.18 3.08
C ALA A 383 8.23 -3.06 3.65
N THR A 384 9.22 -3.74 3.07
CA THR A 384 10.62 -3.69 3.53
C THR A 384 11.38 -2.45 3.04
N VAL A 385 10.96 -1.84 1.92
CA VAL A 385 11.71 -0.74 1.29
C VAL A 385 11.00 0.62 1.35
N ASP A 386 9.75 0.63 1.84
CA ASP A 386 8.96 1.86 1.96
C ASP A 386 7.89 1.70 3.07
N HIS A 387 7.32 2.82 3.55
CA HIS A 387 6.34 2.83 4.64
C HIS A 387 4.88 2.98 4.16
N PHE A 388 4.64 3.28 2.88
CA PHE A 388 3.33 3.72 2.36
C PHE A 388 2.20 2.71 2.60
N LEU A 389 2.49 1.40 2.64
CA LEU A 389 1.49 0.36 2.92
C LEU A 389 0.89 0.48 4.33
N TRP A 390 1.56 1.18 5.24
CA TRP A 390 1.12 1.41 6.61
C TRP A 390 0.64 2.84 6.85
N THR A 391 1.23 3.83 6.18
CA THR A 391 1.02 5.25 6.48
C THR A 391 0.09 5.98 5.53
N LEU A 392 0.10 5.65 4.23
CA LEU A 392 -0.68 6.34 3.21
C LEU A 392 -1.97 5.59 2.89
N GLN A 393 -3.06 6.33 2.64
CA GLN A 393 -4.38 5.74 2.37
C GLN A 393 -4.36 4.76 1.20
N GLN A 394 -3.77 5.15 0.06
CA GLN A 394 -3.70 4.30 -1.13
C GLN A 394 -2.88 3.04 -0.86
N GLY A 395 -1.80 3.18 -0.10
CA GLY A 395 -0.97 2.04 0.31
C GLY A 395 -1.74 1.06 1.21
N ARG A 396 -2.46 1.57 2.21
CA ARG A 396 -3.32 0.75 3.08
C ARG A 396 -4.39 0.03 2.27
N LEU A 397 -5.02 0.72 1.31
CA LEU A 397 -6.01 0.10 0.42
C LEU A 397 -5.38 -1.00 -0.44
N LEU A 398 -4.19 -0.78 -0.98
CA LEU A 398 -3.45 -1.80 -1.74
C LEU A 398 -3.14 -3.03 -0.89
N PHE A 399 -2.69 -2.82 0.35
CA PHE A 399 -2.47 -3.92 1.30
C PHE A 399 -3.74 -4.74 1.54
N TRP A 400 -4.86 -4.06 1.87
CA TRP A 400 -6.09 -4.76 2.21
C TRP A 400 -6.78 -5.40 1.00
N ILE A 401 -6.69 -4.81 -0.19
CA ILE A 401 -7.20 -5.41 -1.44
C ILE A 401 -6.39 -6.63 -1.83
N ALA A 402 -5.07 -6.56 -1.73
CA ALA A 402 -4.22 -7.70 -2.00
C ALA A 402 -4.44 -8.83 -0.96
N ALA A 403 -4.56 -8.49 0.32
CA ALA A 403 -4.93 -9.44 1.37
C ALA A 403 -6.31 -10.08 1.11
N ALA A 404 -7.31 -9.27 0.73
CA ALA A 404 -8.63 -9.74 0.38
C ALA A 404 -8.61 -10.72 -0.80
N TYR A 405 -7.83 -10.42 -1.83
CA TYR A 405 -7.66 -11.33 -2.97
C TYR A 405 -6.97 -12.64 -2.57
N ILE A 406 -5.95 -12.58 -1.71
CA ILE A 406 -5.26 -13.78 -1.20
C ILE A 406 -6.22 -14.65 -0.36
N LEU A 407 -7.02 -14.00 0.48
CA LEU A 407 -8.00 -14.66 1.37
C LEU A 407 -9.22 -15.22 0.61
N SER A 408 -9.49 -14.75 -0.61
CA SER A 408 -10.63 -15.22 -1.39
C SER A 408 -10.43 -16.68 -1.82
N SER A 409 -11.47 -17.48 -1.71
CA SER A 409 -11.54 -18.82 -2.31
C SER A 409 -12.47 -18.71 -3.53
N PRO A 410 -11.99 -18.97 -4.75
CA PRO A 410 -12.92 -19.14 -5.87
C PRO A 410 -13.80 -20.34 -5.58
N ASP A 411 -15.13 -20.12 -5.56
CA ASP A 411 -16.13 -21.17 -5.50
C ASP A 411 -16.13 -21.98 -6.80
#